data_644e4860433b8fac4f93fd712a56a306
#
_entry.id   644e4860433b8fac4f93fd712a56a306
#
_cell.length_a   1.000
_cell.length_b   1.000
_cell.length_c   1.000
_cell.angle_alpha   90.00
_cell.angle_beta   90.00
_cell.angle_gamma   90.00
#
_symmetry.space_group_name_H-M   'P 1'
#
loop_
_entity.id
_entity.type
_entity.pdbx_description
1 polymer ?
#
loop_
_entity_poly.entity_id
_entity_poly.type
_entity_poly.pdbx_seq_one_letter_code
_entity_poly.pdbx_strand_id
1 'polypeptide(L)'
;LADASEDGCDVVAFEPEISAPPVFTPRWAFEPWISQGVSDEQGIRALLSGFAERQLPAGVVVIDSPWETHYNTFVPSDRRYPKLGELVAHLHAQKVRVVLWMTKMVNRWYHDEKGGDWVVGPSPNFEFAKTCGFFVDEGQTYSWWKGGGAAVDFFHPQARAWWHEQQNALLDLGINGWKLDVGDAFVRSDPVQTAQGQISHQEYSEAYYRDFFAYGAHRKGGLNEFVTLARAWDQPYGRSARFHARPEHAPVAYVGEKRRDWRGLSDALEHVFRSSRAGYAVVGTDIGGGLEFDPGDPLGDPIPFDRAVFERWLAVGALMPWMHWRGSRDMLPWAMPGCEGDCAQKMLDQHRFWLTFHHELVPFFYSLAHQARAGGAAVLTAHGEPSAWLGDYRFSLGEALLVAPILDDTAIRDIVLPEGQDYYDFWHPEDDDIAGGTILRSYHSPPGQIPLFVRQGAIIPLQVSDEVTGLGTTASRDAWTVLVYPSAKTTSFDLQDTDDVVTTFHAIAGKDTVEVTFSRAIRAVVLQVRMTRRPGQVKLGDAAVPERETRDSLDVAASGWWMDTARQAVWVIVPPSPSPQHIRFLWP
;
A
#
# COMPACT_ATOMS: atom_id res chain seq x y z
N LEU A 1 14.79 5.65 45.05
CA LEU A 1 13.78 6.69 45.37
C LEU A 1 14.40 8.01 44.93
N ALA A 2 14.12 8.42 43.68
CA ALA A 2 14.42 9.77 43.23
C ALA A 2 13.37 10.69 43.87
N ASP A 3 13.80 11.81 44.42
CA ASP A 3 12.91 12.88 44.89
C ASP A 3 12.03 13.33 43.71
N ALA A 4 10.73 13.13 43.82
CA ALA A 4 9.78 13.73 42.88
C ALA A 4 9.92 15.26 42.96
N SER A 5 10.09 15.93 41.85
CA SER A 5 10.03 17.39 41.78
C SER A 5 8.68 17.87 42.30
N GLU A 6 8.63 19.04 42.97
CA GLU A 6 7.40 19.59 43.55
C GLU A 6 6.28 19.74 42.50
N ASP A 7 6.60 19.72 41.19
CA ASP A 7 5.67 19.92 40.08
C ASP A 7 5.15 18.60 39.45
N GLY A 8 5.58 17.43 39.90
CA GLY A 8 5.15 16.12 39.40
C GLY A 8 5.55 15.80 37.94
N CYS A 9 6.47 16.58 37.36
CA CYS A 9 6.87 16.43 35.94
C CYS A 9 7.94 15.36 35.71
N ASP A 10 8.62 14.87 36.78
CA ASP A 10 9.58 13.77 36.72
C ASP A 10 8.88 12.40 36.69
N VAL A 11 7.91 12.25 35.82
CA VAL A 11 6.98 11.10 35.80
C VAL A 11 7.60 9.86 35.17
N VAL A 12 8.66 10.02 34.39
CA VAL A 12 9.29 8.90 33.67
C VAL A 12 10.81 8.99 33.76
N ALA A 13 11.44 7.84 33.97
CA ALA A 13 12.90 7.74 33.92
C ALA A 13 13.41 8.19 32.55
N PHE A 14 14.51 8.96 32.54
CA PHE A 14 15.17 9.38 31.31
C PHE A 14 15.45 8.15 30.42
N GLU A 15 14.86 8.12 29.23
CA GLU A 15 15.20 7.15 28.19
C GLU A 15 16.27 7.74 27.26
N PRO A 16 17.35 6.99 26.96
CA PRO A 16 18.28 7.42 25.91
C PRO A 16 17.56 7.56 24.58
N GLU A 17 18.07 8.40 23.70
CA GLU A 17 17.50 8.53 22.35
C GLU A 17 17.54 7.19 21.63
N ILE A 18 16.36 6.72 21.18
CA ILE A 18 16.23 5.46 20.44
C ILE A 18 16.58 5.76 18.99
N SER A 19 17.62 5.11 18.48
CA SER A 19 18.01 5.21 17.09
C SER A 19 16.98 4.51 16.20
N ALA A 20 16.56 5.18 15.12
CA ALA A 20 15.72 4.56 14.10
C ALA A 20 16.48 3.39 13.44
N PRO A 21 15.85 2.20 13.31
CA PRO A 21 16.45 1.11 12.55
C PRO A 21 16.47 1.45 11.06
N PRO A 22 17.26 0.74 10.22
CA PRO A 22 17.13 0.80 8.79
C PRO A 22 15.68 0.53 8.37
N VAL A 23 15.15 1.34 7.45
CA VAL A 23 13.76 1.20 7.00
C VAL A 23 13.53 -0.15 6.33
N PHE A 24 12.46 -0.83 6.73
CA PHE A 24 12.00 -2.10 6.18
C PHE A 24 10.48 -2.09 6.12
N THR A 25 9.90 -2.77 5.13
CA THR A 25 8.45 -2.97 5.05
C THR A 25 8.16 -4.47 5.10
N PRO A 26 7.50 -4.98 6.14
CA PRO A 26 7.17 -6.38 6.23
C PRO A 26 6.17 -6.78 5.14
N ARG A 27 6.22 -8.04 4.71
CA ARG A 27 5.40 -8.55 3.60
C ARG A 27 3.90 -8.28 3.77
N TRP A 28 3.38 -8.43 4.99
CA TRP A 28 1.96 -8.19 5.27
C TRP A 28 1.50 -6.75 4.99
N ALA A 29 2.41 -5.78 5.00
CA ALA A 29 2.08 -4.38 4.77
C ALA A 29 1.80 -4.06 3.28
N PHE A 30 2.08 -5.00 2.38
CA PHE A 30 1.71 -4.92 0.96
C PHE A 30 0.32 -5.50 0.67
N GLU A 31 -0.32 -6.17 1.63
CA GLU A 31 -1.69 -6.66 1.49
C GLU A 31 -2.67 -5.48 1.35
N PRO A 32 -3.88 -5.68 0.81
CA PRO A 32 -4.89 -4.62 0.75
C PRO A 32 -5.21 -4.07 2.15
N TRP A 33 -5.06 -2.77 2.32
CA TRP A 33 -5.47 -2.05 3.53
C TRP A 33 -6.91 -1.59 3.37
N ILE A 34 -7.67 -1.64 4.45
CA ILE A 34 -9.06 -1.18 4.48
C ILE A 34 -9.30 -0.28 5.68
N SER A 35 -10.18 0.68 5.52
CA SER A 35 -10.73 1.46 6.63
C SER A 35 -12.17 1.83 6.34
N GLN A 36 -12.90 2.10 7.40
CA GLN A 36 -14.17 2.78 7.36
C GLN A 36 -14.02 4.04 8.19
N GLY A 37 -14.36 5.21 7.67
CA GLY A 37 -14.14 6.49 8.34
C GLY A 37 -14.48 6.47 9.83
N VAL A 38 -15.37 7.27 10.32
CA VAL A 38 -15.79 7.19 11.73
C VAL A 38 -16.49 5.85 12.02
N SER A 39 -15.88 4.98 12.82
CA SER A 39 -16.39 3.63 13.13
C SER A 39 -16.32 3.31 14.62
N ASP A 40 -16.81 2.14 14.99
CA ASP A 40 -16.71 1.54 16.30
C ASP A 40 -16.34 0.04 16.18
N GLU A 41 -16.20 -0.65 17.30
CA GLU A 41 -15.84 -2.06 17.31
C GLU A 41 -16.82 -2.93 16.49
N GLN A 42 -18.12 -2.66 16.58
CA GLN A 42 -19.12 -3.40 15.82
C GLN A 42 -19.00 -3.10 14.30
N GLY A 43 -18.77 -1.85 13.93
CA GLY A 43 -18.56 -1.43 12.54
C GLY A 43 -17.35 -2.10 11.93
N ILE A 44 -16.22 -2.16 12.62
CA ILE A 44 -15.01 -2.86 12.15
C ILE A 44 -15.25 -4.35 11.96
N ARG A 45 -15.92 -5.02 12.92
CA ARG A 45 -16.28 -6.45 12.79
C ARG A 45 -17.21 -6.69 11.60
N ALA A 46 -18.23 -5.84 11.41
CA ALA A 46 -19.16 -5.94 10.29
C ALA A 46 -18.47 -5.69 8.94
N LEU A 47 -17.56 -4.72 8.86
CA LEU A 47 -16.78 -4.45 7.66
C LEU A 47 -15.98 -5.68 7.23
N LEU A 48 -15.22 -6.27 8.17
CA LEU A 48 -14.37 -7.43 7.86
C LEU A 48 -15.18 -8.68 7.56
N SER A 49 -16.29 -8.93 8.28
CA SER A 49 -17.21 -10.02 7.93
C SER A 49 -17.77 -9.84 6.52
N GLY A 50 -18.16 -8.62 6.16
CA GLY A 50 -18.65 -8.30 4.82
C GLY A 50 -17.61 -8.51 3.71
N PHE A 51 -16.33 -8.19 3.96
CA PHE A 51 -15.23 -8.50 3.04
C PHE A 51 -15.03 -10.02 2.91
N ALA A 52 -14.96 -10.75 4.03
CA ALA A 52 -14.76 -12.20 4.03
C ALA A 52 -15.91 -12.97 3.33
N GLU A 53 -17.19 -12.62 3.62
CA GLU A 53 -18.37 -13.20 2.99
C GLU A 53 -18.38 -13.05 1.47
N ARG A 54 -17.75 -11.99 0.95
CA ARG A 54 -17.70 -11.66 -0.48
C ARG A 54 -16.37 -12.01 -1.13
N GLN A 55 -15.49 -12.69 -0.39
CA GLN A 55 -14.18 -13.10 -0.87
C GLN A 55 -13.33 -11.90 -1.34
N LEU A 56 -13.40 -10.80 -0.59
CA LEU A 56 -12.56 -9.62 -0.81
C LEU A 56 -11.33 -9.70 0.09
N PRO A 57 -10.11 -9.71 -0.45
CA PRO A 57 -8.90 -9.70 0.37
C PRO A 57 -8.78 -8.44 1.22
N ALA A 58 -8.38 -8.61 2.49
CA ALA A 58 -8.03 -7.53 3.40
C ALA A 58 -6.98 -8.05 4.39
N GLY A 59 -5.79 -7.46 4.36
CA GLY A 59 -4.69 -7.86 5.24
C GLY A 59 -4.44 -6.89 6.39
N VAL A 60 -4.88 -5.63 6.26
CA VAL A 60 -4.71 -4.59 7.29
C VAL A 60 -5.98 -3.77 7.44
N VAL A 61 -6.37 -3.51 8.68
CA VAL A 61 -7.42 -2.54 8.99
C VAL A 61 -6.83 -1.31 9.67
N VAL A 62 -7.18 -0.13 9.17
CA VAL A 62 -6.90 1.14 9.84
C VAL A 62 -8.13 1.53 10.65
N ILE A 63 -7.98 1.61 11.95
CA ILE A 63 -8.97 2.21 12.84
C ILE A 63 -8.67 3.71 12.92
N ASP A 64 -9.47 4.49 12.21
CA ASP A 64 -9.31 5.94 12.08
C ASP A 64 -9.89 6.68 13.30
N SER A 65 -9.65 7.99 13.37
CA SER A 65 -10.20 8.83 14.44
C SER A 65 -11.73 8.94 14.36
N PRO A 66 -12.41 9.11 15.50
CA PRO A 66 -11.94 9.04 16.89
C PRO A 66 -12.05 7.62 17.45
N TRP A 67 -10.94 7.00 17.77
CA TRP A 67 -10.92 5.70 18.45
C TRP A 67 -10.65 5.86 19.96
N GLU A 68 -10.02 6.95 20.38
CA GLU A 68 -9.62 7.27 21.75
C GLU A 68 -10.61 8.18 22.48
N THR A 69 -10.43 8.34 23.79
CA THR A 69 -11.31 9.16 24.64
C THR A 69 -11.23 10.65 24.31
N HIS A 70 -10.05 11.15 24.01
CA HIS A 70 -9.77 12.56 23.64
C HIS A 70 -8.56 12.62 22.70
N TYR A 71 -8.37 13.74 22.00
CA TYR A 71 -7.18 14.01 21.19
C TYR A 71 -6.06 14.66 22.03
N ASN A 72 -4.91 14.07 22.36
CA ASN A 72 -4.71 12.62 22.25
C ASN A 72 -4.47 12.08 23.65
N THR A 73 -4.94 10.88 23.95
CA THR A 73 -4.77 10.24 25.26
C THR A 73 -4.18 8.82 25.17
N PHE A 74 -4.18 8.21 24.00
CA PHE A 74 -3.88 6.79 23.79
C PHE A 74 -4.77 5.83 24.60
N VAL A 75 -5.91 6.33 25.10
CA VAL A 75 -6.89 5.53 25.85
C VAL A 75 -8.07 5.22 24.95
N PRO A 76 -8.31 3.94 24.64
CA PRO A 76 -9.48 3.55 23.83
C PRO A 76 -10.78 4.07 24.42
N SER A 77 -11.70 4.52 23.58
CA SER A 77 -13.01 4.98 24.01
C SER A 77 -13.87 3.81 24.45
N ASP A 78 -14.29 3.76 25.71
CA ASP A 78 -15.19 2.75 26.24
C ASP A 78 -16.51 2.68 25.48
N ARG A 79 -16.92 3.77 24.86
CA ARG A 79 -18.17 3.83 24.07
C ARG A 79 -18.00 3.18 22.70
N ARG A 80 -16.82 3.32 22.05
CA ARG A 80 -16.58 2.88 20.68
C ARG A 80 -15.82 1.56 20.61
N TYR A 81 -14.80 1.44 21.42
CA TYR A 81 -13.88 0.30 21.44
C TYR A 81 -13.70 -0.24 22.85
N PRO A 82 -14.81 -0.65 23.55
CA PRO A 82 -14.77 -1.10 24.94
C PRO A 82 -13.85 -2.30 25.14
N LYS A 83 -13.61 -3.07 24.09
CA LYS A 83 -12.83 -4.31 24.12
C LYS A 83 -11.79 -4.33 22.99
N LEU A 84 -11.08 -3.21 22.78
CA LEU A 84 -10.09 -3.10 21.70
C LEU A 84 -9.09 -4.27 21.69
N GLY A 85 -8.62 -4.74 22.84
CA GLY A 85 -7.71 -5.90 22.92
C GLY A 85 -8.32 -7.19 22.38
N GLU A 86 -9.61 -7.46 22.71
CA GLU A 86 -10.33 -8.62 22.15
C GLU A 86 -10.53 -8.48 20.63
N LEU A 87 -10.80 -7.26 20.15
CA LEU A 87 -10.89 -6.97 18.72
C LEU A 87 -9.58 -7.25 18.01
N VAL A 88 -8.45 -6.72 18.51
CA VAL A 88 -7.11 -6.94 17.94
C VAL A 88 -6.78 -8.43 17.88
N ALA A 89 -6.99 -9.18 18.96
CA ALA A 89 -6.74 -10.61 19.00
C ALA A 89 -7.61 -11.38 17.98
N HIS A 90 -8.88 -11.00 17.84
CA HIS A 90 -9.81 -11.59 16.87
C HIS A 90 -9.33 -11.34 15.42
N LEU A 91 -8.88 -10.13 15.12
CA LEU A 91 -8.39 -9.77 13.79
C LEU A 91 -7.08 -10.49 13.45
N HIS A 92 -6.17 -10.60 14.39
CA HIS A 92 -4.94 -11.39 14.23
C HIS A 92 -5.21 -12.87 13.94
N ALA A 93 -6.23 -13.46 14.59
CA ALA A 93 -6.65 -14.85 14.30
C ALA A 93 -7.12 -15.01 12.84
N GLN A 94 -7.59 -13.94 12.21
CA GLN A 94 -7.95 -13.88 10.78
C GLN A 94 -6.79 -13.42 9.88
N LYS A 95 -5.58 -13.28 10.42
CA LYS A 95 -4.39 -12.75 9.73
C LYS A 95 -4.53 -11.29 9.27
N VAL A 96 -5.41 -10.52 9.89
CA VAL A 96 -5.60 -9.08 9.65
C VAL A 96 -4.81 -8.28 10.67
N ARG A 97 -3.95 -7.38 10.23
CA ARG A 97 -3.16 -6.47 11.06
C ARG A 97 -3.95 -5.23 11.42
N VAL A 98 -3.63 -4.60 12.55
CA VAL A 98 -4.35 -3.43 13.08
C VAL A 98 -3.43 -2.25 13.18
N VAL A 99 -3.80 -1.14 12.53
CA VAL A 99 -3.09 0.15 12.57
C VAL A 99 -4.05 1.20 13.13
N LEU A 100 -3.61 1.99 14.10
CA LEU A 100 -4.40 3.06 14.69
C LEU A 100 -3.98 4.41 14.15
N TRP A 101 -4.96 5.29 13.92
CA TRP A 101 -4.73 6.67 13.55
C TRP A 101 -4.15 7.47 14.73
N MET A 102 -3.25 8.42 14.46
CA MET A 102 -2.61 9.25 15.46
C MET A 102 -2.14 10.58 14.88
N THR A 103 -2.07 11.61 15.74
CA THR A 103 -1.31 12.84 15.52
C THR A 103 -0.53 13.20 16.78
N LYS A 104 0.28 14.25 16.70
CA LYS A 104 1.03 14.82 17.83
C LYS A 104 0.33 15.95 18.56
N MET A 105 -0.93 16.26 18.21
CA MET A 105 -1.69 17.36 18.78
C MET A 105 -2.43 16.90 20.05
N VAL A 106 -2.26 17.61 21.16
CA VAL A 106 -3.01 17.40 22.40
C VAL A 106 -4.02 18.53 22.54
N ASN A 107 -5.32 18.20 22.54
CA ASN A 107 -6.38 19.20 22.45
C ASN A 107 -6.66 19.89 23.78
N ARG A 108 -6.78 21.20 23.72
CA ARG A 108 -7.37 22.05 24.75
C ARG A 108 -8.88 22.21 24.61
N TRP A 109 -9.37 22.16 23.37
CA TRP A 109 -10.78 22.17 23.00
C TRP A 109 -10.97 21.46 21.67
N TYR A 110 -12.18 21.06 21.34
CA TYR A 110 -12.46 20.32 20.11
C TYR A 110 -13.63 20.91 19.33
N HIS A 111 -13.70 20.60 18.02
CA HIS A 111 -14.89 20.84 17.21
C HIS A 111 -15.82 19.62 17.31
N ASP A 112 -17.12 19.89 17.54
CA ASP A 112 -18.15 18.87 17.41
C ASP A 112 -18.22 18.43 15.95
N GLU A 113 -17.83 17.19 15.68
CA GLU A 113 -17.95 16.62 14.35
C GLU A 113 -19.39 16.19 14.14
N LYS A 114 -20.11 16.93 13.30
CA LYS A 114 -21.50 16.76 12.88
C LYS A 114 -22.18 15.47 13.32
N GLY A 115 -22.95 15.53 14.38
CA GLY A 115 -23.88 14.49 14.80
C GLY A 115 -23.29 13.33 15.60
N GLY A 116 -22.09 13.47 16.13
CA GLY A 116 -21.51 12.48 17.03
C GLY A 116 -20.78 13.12 18.19
N ASP A 117 -21.18 12.86 19.41
CA ASP A 117 -20.47 13.19 20.67
C ASP A 117 -19.15 12.43 20.77
N TRP A 118 -18.27 12.64 19.79
CA TRP A 118 -17.13 11.73 19.61
C TRP A 118 -16.01 11.99 20.60
N VAL A 119 -15.71 13.28 20.85
CA VAL A 119 -14.71 13.74 21.80
C VAL A 119 -15.25 14.97 22.47
N VAL A 120 -15.46 14.93 23.76
CA VAL A 120 -16.05 16.01 24.53
C VAL A 120 -15.03 16.55 25.51
N GLY A 121 -14.73 17.84 25.39
CA GLY A 121 -13.87 18.55 26.32
C GLY A 121 -12.37 18.46 26.03
N PRO A 122 -11.53 19.13 26.85
CA PRO A 122 -10.09 19.09 26.70
C PRO A 122 -9.53 17.71 27.00
N SER A 123 -8.42 17.37 26.34
CA SER A 123 -7.62 16.21 26.73
C SER A 123 -7.15 16.37 28.19
N PRO A 124 -7.29 15.33 29.04
CA PRO A 124 -6.74 15.36 30.39
C PRO A 124 -5.21 15.53 30.39
N ASN A 125 -4.56 15.22 29.27
CA ASN A 125 -3.12 15.38 29.09
C ASN A 125 -2.69 16.84 28.88
N PHE A 126 -3.61 17.76 28.53
CA PHE A 126 -3.23 19.10 28.08
C PHE A 126 -2.58 19.96 29.18
N GLU A 127 -3.25 20.12 30.32
CA GLU A 127 -2.73 20.99 31.40
C GLU A 127 -1.45 20.44 32.02
N PHE A 128 -1.37 19.13 32.21
CA PHE A 128 -0.15 18.46 32.69
C PHE A 128 1.03 18.73 31.75
N ALA A 129 0.90 18.39 30.47
CA ALA A 129 1.98 18.55 29.50
C ALA A 129 2.38 20.03 29.30
N LYS A 130 1.41 20.95 29.41
CA LYS A 130 1.68 22.40 29.38
C LYS A 130 2.48 22.86 30.58
N THR A 131 2.11 22.44 31.79
CA THR A 131 2.82 22.77 33.02
C THR A 131 4.26 22.25 33.01
N CYS A 132 4.47 21.05 32.45
CA CYS A 132 5.78 20.43 32.34
C CYS A 132 6.62 20.93 31.13
N GLY A 133 6.10 21.86 30.32
CA GLY A 133 6.82 22.38 29.15
C GLY A 133 7.02 21.37 28.03
N PHE A 134 6.12 20.38 27.88
CA PHE A 134 6.23 19.29 26.92
C PHE A 134 5.73 19.64 25.51
N PHE A 135 5.32 20.88 25.29
CA PHE A 135 4.84 21.38 24.00
C PHE A 135 5.83 22.37 23.39
N VAL A 136 5.90 22.35 22.06
CA VAL A 136 6.61 23.39 21.31
C VAL A 136 5.93 24.75 21.46
N ASP A 137 6.65 25.82 21.14
CA ASP A 137 6.16 27.22 21.16
C ASP A 137 5.49 27.57 22.50
N GLU A 138 6.08 27.13 23.63
CA GLU A 138 5.62 27.37 25.00
C GLU A 138 4.15 26.94 25.24
N GLY A 139 3.68 25.93 24.50
CA GLY A 139 2.31 25.43 24.59
C GLY A 139 1.29 26.30 23.87
N GLN A 140 1.71 27.03 22.84
CA GLN A 140 0.79 27.73 21.94
C GLN A 140 -0.24 26.77 21.36
N THR A 141 -1.51 27.17 21.37
CA THR A 141 -2.62 26.40 20.83
C THR A 141 -2.86 26.76 19.36
N TYR A 142 -2.90 25.74 18.50
CA TYR A 142 -3.17 25.85 17.08
C TYR A 142 -4.51 25.22 16.73
N SER A 143 -5.30 25.90 15.88
CA SER A 143 -6.54 25.35 15.35
C SER A 143 -6.26 24.35 14.23
N TRP A 144 -6.91 23.20 14.29
CA TRP A 144 -6.87 22.13 13.30
C TRP A 144 -8.27 21.51 13.13
N TRP A 145 -8.47 20.54 12.25
CA TRP A 145 -9.82 20.01 11.95
C TRP A 145 -10.48 19.25 13.11
N LYS A 146 -9.73 18.89 14.16
CA LYS A 146 -10.26 18.25 15.38
C LYS A 146 -10.35 19.20 16.57
N GLY A 147 -10.19 20.50 16.37
CA GLY A 147 -10.29 21.49 17.43
C GLY A 147 -9.09 22.42 17.56
N GLY A 148 -8.68 22.71 18.77
CA GLY A 148 -7.47 23.47 19.07
C GLY A 148 -6.62 22.75 20.07
N GLY A 149 -5.34 22.56 19.74
CA GLY A 149 -4.39 21.80 20.54
C GLY A 149 -2.98 22.38 20.47
N ALA A 150 -2.13 21.96 21.40
CA ALA A 150 -0.70 22.20 21.38
C ALA A 150 0.02 20.95 20.87
N ALA A 151 1.18 21.14 20.25
CA ALA A 151 1.92 20.06 19.63
C ALA A 151 3.10 19.61 20.52
N VAL A 152 3.29 18.31 20.64
CA VAL A 152 4.34 17.69 21.48
C VAL A 152 5.73 18.08 20.98
N ASP A 153 6.64 18.37 21.92
CA ASP A 153 8.04 18.68 21.66
C ASP A 153 8.89 17.39 21.66
N PHE A 154 9.16 16.85 20.48
CA PHE A 154 10.02 15.66 20.32
C PHE A 154 11.52 15.94 20.55
N PHE A 155 11.91 17.18 20.83
CA PHE A 155 13.27 17.58 21.21
C PHE A 155 13.44 17.68 22.72
N HIS A 156 12.35 17.58 23.49
CA HIS A 156 12.35 17.54 24.94
C HIS A 156 12.39 16.08 25.42
N PRO A 157 13.47 15.61 26.10
CA PRO A 157 13.64 14.19 26.45
C PRO A 157 12.49 13.62 27.31
N GLN A 158 12.01 14.39 28.31
CA GLN A 158 10.92 13.94 29.16
C GLN A 158 9.57 13.96 28.45
N ALA A 159 9.35 14.88 27.50
CA ALA A 159 8.14 14.88 26.69
C ALA A 159 8.07 13.62 25.79
N ARG A 160 9.23 13.21 25.21
CA ARG A 160 9.30 11.93 24.46
C ARG A 160 9.00 10.74 25.37
N ALA A 161 9.67 10.63 26.51
CA ALA A 161 9.48 9.52 27.44
C ALA A 161 8.00 9.42 27.89
N TRP A 162 7.38 10.55 28.24
CA TRP A 162 5.95 10.63 28.56
C TRP A 162 5.06 10.17 27.40
N TRP A 163 5.38 10.57 26.17
CA TRP A 163 4.62 10.20 24.97
C TRP A 163 4.78 8.72 24.61
N HIS A 164 5.98 8.17 24.83
CA HIS A 164 6.29 6.75 24.66
C HIS A 164 5.52 5.88 25.65
N GLU A 165 5.49 6.27 26.93
CA GLU A 165 4.80 5.51 27.97
C GLU A 165 3.31 5.32 27.65
N GLN A 166 2.65 6.37 27.12
CA GLN A 166 1.25 6.29 26.74
C GLN A 166 1.01 5.31 25.56
N GLN A 167 1.96 5.12 24.67
CA GLN A 167 1.85 4.17 23.56
C GLN A 167 1.92 2.71 24.03
N ASN A 168 2.60 2.46 25.15
CA ASN A 168 2.93 1.11 25.60
C ASN A 168 1.71 0.19 25.73
N ALA A 169 0.66 0.66 26.36
CA ALA A 169 -0.56 -0.14 26.56
C ALA A 169 -1.15 -0.63 25.24
N LEU A 170 -1.13 0.19 24.20
CA LEU A 170 -1.66 -0.18 22.87
C LEU A 170 -0.72 -1.09 22.10
N LEU A 171 0.59 -0.82 22.16
CA LEU A 171 1.59 -1.70 21.55
C LEU A 171 1.56 -3.10 22.19
N ASP A 172 1.32 -3.18 23.51
CA ASP A 172 1.18 -4.44 24.26
C ASP A 172 -0.14 -5.17 23.95
N LEU A 173 -1.22 -4.45 23.59
CA LEU A 173 -2.45 -5.07 23.05
C LEU A 173 -2.23 -5.76 21.70
N GLY A 174 -1.11 -5.47 21.04
CA GLY A 174 -0.73 -6.14 19.80
C GLY A 174 -0.98 -5.32 18.53
N ILE A 175 -1.32 -4.03 18.60
CA ILE A 175 -1.42 -3.22 17.37
C ILE A 175 -0.14 -3.31 16.54
N ASN A 176 -0.29 -3.21 15.23
CA ASN A 176 0.79 -3.38 14.27
C ASN A 176 1.33 -2.06 13.72
N GLY A 177 0.82 -0.93 14.19
CA GLY A 177 1.35 0.35 13.73
C GLY A 177 0.47 1.55 13.96
N TRP A 178 0.97 2.66 13.43
CA TRP A 178 0.33 3.97 13.52
C TRP A 178 0.15 4.57 12.12
N LYS A 179 -1.08 5.05 11.80
CA LYS A 179 -1.30 6.00 10.70
C LYS A 179 -1.02 7.39 11.24
N LEU A 180 0.09 7.98 10.86
CA LEU A 180 0.57 9.26 11.33
C LEU A 180 0.06 10.40 10.44
N ASP A 181 -0.91 11.13 10.95
CA ASP A 181 -1.54 12.22 10.21
C ASP A 181 -0.86 13.58 10.45
N VAL A 182 -1.23 14.59 9.65
CA VAL A 182 -0.55 15.90 9.52
C VAL A 182 -0.76 16.90 10.66
N GLY A 183 -0.62 16.50 11.91
CA GLY A 183 -0.66 17.44 13.02
C GLY A 183 0.33 18.61 12.88
N ASP A 184 1.51 18.35 12.32
CA ASP A 184 2.57 19.34 12.08
C ASP A 184 2.16 20.47 11.12
N ALA A 185 1.35 20.19 10.12
CA ALA A 185 0.90 21.20 9.15
C ALA A 185 0.10 22.35 9.80
N PHE A 186 -0.41 22.15 11.00
CA PHE A 186 -1.18 23.16 11.74
C PHE A 186 -0.35 23.96 12.74
N VAL A 187 0.86 23.52 13.08
CA VAL A 187 1.86 24.33 13.76
C VAL A 187 2.31 25.41 12.79
N ARG A 188 2.07 26.68 13.13
CA ARG A 188 2.27 27.81 12.19
C ARG A 188 3.64 28.47 12.31
N SER A 189 4.38 28.15 13.37
CA SER A 189 5.68 28.74 13.63
C SER A 189 6.72 28.18 12.64
N ASP A 190 7.52 29.09 12.10
CA ASP A 190 8.74 28.76 11.37
C ASP A 190 9.73 29.92 11.58
N PRO A 191 10.76 29.75 12.40
CA PRO A 191 11.17 28.53 13.11
C PRO A 191 10.21 28.14 14.24
N VAL A 192 10.22 26.84 14.60
CA VAL A 192 9.49 26.27 15.75
C VAL A 192 10.39 26.34 16.98
N GLN A 193 9.86 26.84 18.12
CA GLN A 193 10.57 26.89 19.39
C GLN A 193 10.44 25.56 20.12
N THR A 194 11.56 24.90 20.39
CA THR A 194 11.67 23.62 21.11
C THR A 194 12.55 23.73 22.33
N ALA A 195 12.61 22.68 23.16
CA ALA A 195 13.53 22.59 24.28
C ALA A 195 15.00 22.68 23.89
N GLN A 196 15.35 22.35 22.64
CA GLN A 196 16.72 22.50 22.11
C GLN A 196 16.96 23.81 21.35
N GLY A 197 16.00 24.74 21.41
CA GLY A 197 16.05 26.01 20.71
C GLY A 197 15.20 26.04 19.45
N GLN A 198 15.47 27.00 18.57
CA GLN A 198 14.72 27.18 17.33
C GLN A 198 15.19 26.21 16.24
N ILE A 199 14.24 25.53 15.62
CA ILE A 199 14.49 24.62 14.51
C ILE A 199 13.57 24.94 13.33
N SER A 200 13.87 24.45 12.14
CA SER A 200 12.98 24.59 11.00
C SER A 200 11.70 23.76 11.19
N HIS A 201 10.59 24.22 10.61
CA HIS A 201 9.35 23.47 10.61
C HIS A 201 9.50 22.09 9.96
N GLN A 202 10.36 21.96 8.93
CA GLN A 202 10.67 20.68 8.29
C GLN A 202 11.32 19.69 9.26
N GLU A 203 12.27 20.15 10.05
CA GLU A 203 12.97 19.32 11.04
C GLU A 203 12.03 18.89 12.19
N TYR A 204 11.12 19.78 12.60
CA TYR A 204 10.08 19.46 13.58
C TYR A 204 9.10 18.39 13.03
N SER A 205 8.68 18.52 11.77
CA SER A 205 7.85 17.51 11.11
C SER A 205 8.53 16.14 11.10
N GLU A 206 9.81 16.10 10.68
CA GLU A 206 10.61 14.87 10.64
C GLU A 206 10.78 14.20 11.98
N ALA A 207 10.99 14.99 13.05
CA ALA A 207 11.16 14.44 14.40
C ALA A 207 9.95 13.63 14.85
N TYR A 208 8.73 14.08 14.51
CA TYR A 208 7.49 13.36 14.78
C TYR A 208 7.44 11.98 14.12
N TYR A 209 7.68 11.90 12.81
CA TYR A 209 7.63 10.62 12.09
C TYR A 209 8.76 9.68 12.51
N ARG A 210 9.96 10.23 12.71
CA ARG A 210 11.11 9.47 13.17
C ARG A 210 10.88 8.87 14.57
N ASP A 211 10.34 9.65 15.49
CA ASP A 211 10.11 9.21 16.88
C ASP A 211 9.13 8.03 16.95
N PHE A 212 7.97 8.15 16.32
CA PHE A 212 6.99 7.06 16.28
C PHE A 212 7.54 5.80 15.59
N PHE A 213 8.29 5.96 14.51
CA PHE A 213 8.92 4.85 13.80
C PHE A 213 9.97 4.16 14.66
N ALA A 214 10.89 4.93 15.24
CA ALA A 214 11.98 4.38 16.04
C ALA A 214 11.45 3.70 17.32
N TYR A 215 10.56 4.38 18.05
CA TYR A 215 10.01 3.84 19.28
C TYR A 215 9.17 2.58 19.06
N GLY A 216 8.24 2.62 18.12
CA GLY A 216 7.40 1.47 17.83
C GLY A 216 8.21 0.25 17.36
N ALA A 217 9.22 0.45 16.49
CA ALA A 217 10.13 -0.61 16.07
C ALA A 217 10.90 -1.18 17.27
N HIS A 218 11.43 -0.32 18.15
CA HIS A 218 12.12 -0.75 19.37
C HIS A 218 11.20 -1.59 20.28
N ARG A 219 9.99 -1.08 20.58
CA ARG A 219 9.02 -1.76 21.45
C ARG A 219 8.55 -3.12 20.92
N LYS A 220 8.45 -3.26 19.59
CA LYS A 220 8.02 -4.50 18.93
C LYS A 220 9.18 -5.45 18.60
N GLY A 221 10.42 -5.10 18.97
CA GLY A 221 11.60 -5.90 18.68
C GLY A 221 11.99 -5.97 17.21
N GLY A 222 11.58 -4.98 16.42
CA GLY A 222 11.85 -4.85 14.99
C GLY A 222 10.63 -4.47 14.17
N LEU A 223 10.77 -4.51 12.84
CA LEU A 223 9.73 -4.07 11.90
C LEU A 223 8.87 -5.21 11.35
N ASN A 224 9.12 -6.48 11.70
CA ASN A 224 8.35 -7.60 11.17
C ASN A 224 6.86 -7.54 11.53
N GLU A 225 6.55 -7.01 12.72
CA GLU A 225 5.18 -6.88 13.24
C GLU A 225 4.75 -5.43 13.44
N PHE A 226 5.52 -4.46 12.94
CA PHE A 226 5.24 -3.05 13.15
C PHE A 226 5.57 -2.19 11.92
N VAL A 227 4.69 -1.23 11.62
CA VAL A 227 4.94 -0.18 10.62
C VAL A 227 4.37 1.16 11.10
N THR A 228 4.90 2.24 10.53
CA THR A 228 4.21 3.52 10.49
C THR A 228 3.72 3.78 9.06
N LEU A 229 2.46 4.18 8.90
CA LEU A 229 1.93 4.75 7.68
C LEU A 229 2.20 6.26 7.75
N ALA A 230 3.27 6.69 7.11
CA ALA A 230 3.74 8.06 7.15
C ALA A 230 3.26 8.86 5.94
N ARG A 231 3.11 10.18 6.10
CA ARG A 231 2.78 11.06 4.98
C ARG A 231 4.05 11.41 4.19
N ALA A 232 4.01 11.17 2.87
CA ALA A 232 5.09 11.50 1.93
C ALA A 232 4.93 12.92 1.38
N TRP A 233 5.07 13.13 0.05
CA TRP A 233 4.76 14.43 -0.55
C TRP A 233 3.26 14.70 -0.49
N ASP A 234 2.88 15.84 0.07
CA ASP A 234 1.48 16.24 0.15
C ASP A 234 1.34 17.78 0.28
N GLN A 235 0.13 18.26 -0.06
CA GLN A 235 -0.36 19.60 0.17
C GLN A 235 -1.63 19.54 1.04
N PRO A 236 -1.51 19.34 2.36
CA PRO A 236 -2.66 19.15 3.21
C PRO A 236 -3.43 20.45 3.42
N TYR A 237 -4.75 20.42 3.25
CA TYR A 237 -5.69 21.50 3.59
C TYR A 237 -5.28 22.89 3.08
N GLY A 238 -4.79 22.98 1.83
CA GLY A 238 -4.34 24.24 1.22
C GLY A 238 -3.05 24.84 1.81
N ARG A 239 -2.31 24.06 2.62
CA ARG A 239 -0.97 24.43 3.10
C ARG A 239 0.08 24.23 2.02
N SER A 240 1.31 24.69 2.28
CA SER A 240 2.42 24.49 1.35
C SER A 240 2.70 23.00 1.12
N ALA A 241 2.83 22.61 -0.14
CA ALA A 241 3.21 21.27 -0.52
C ALA A 241 4.66 20.97 -0.09
N ARG A 242 4.89 19.80 0.52
CA ARG A 242 6.21 19.37 0.98
C ARG A 242 6.29 17.88 1.24
N PHE A 243 7.49 17.37 1.47
CA PHE A 243 7.70 16.08 2.12
C PHE A 243 7.47 16.24 3.62
N HIS A 244 6.66 15.37 4.23
CA HIS A 244 6.38 15.39 5.68
C HIS A 244 7.35 14.48 6.43
N ALA A 245 7.35 13.18 6.14
CA ALA A 245 8.36 12.25 6.64
C ALA A 245 9.54 12.16 5.66
N ARG A 246 10.69 11.69 6.12
CA ARG A 246 11.76 11.23 5.21
C ARG A 246 11.53 9.78 4.79
N PRO A 247 12.02 9.36 3.60
CA PRO A 247 11.91 7.97 3.16
C PRO A 247 12.48 6.96 4.17
N GLU A 248 13.54 7.34 4.89
CA GLU A 248 14.20 6.49 5.89
C GLU A 248 13.33 6.22 7.14
N HIS A 249 12.28 7.00 7.35
CA HIS A 249 11.34 6.84 8.47
C HIS A 249 9.91 6.48 8.01
N ALA A 250 9.77 6.09 6.75
CA ALA A 250 8.49 5.78 6.12
C ALA A 250 8.49 4.35 5.55
N PRO A 251 8.34 3.30 6.38
CA PRO A 251 8.22 1.93 5.89
C PRO A 251 7.04 1.76 4.92
N VAL A 252 5.94 2.46 5.18
CA VAL A 252 4.79 2.61 4.30
C VAL A 252 4.43 4.08 4.24
N ALA A 253 4.09 4.59 3.06
CA ALA A 253 3.78 5.99 2.87
C ALA A 253 2.49 6.21 2.07
N TYR A 254 1.79 7.31 2.36
CA TYR A 254 0.66 7.78 1.59
C TYR A 254 0.78 9.27 1.27
N VAL A 255 0.04 9.70 0.26
CA VAL A 255 0.13 11.08 -0.23
C VAL A 255 -1.00 11.99 0.29
N GLY A 256 -1.64 11.59 1.38
CA GLY A 256 -2.74 12.30 1.99
C GLY A 256 -4.08 12.14 1.26
N GLU A 257 -5.15 12.54 1.94
CA GLU A 257 -6.48 12.55 1.39
C GLU A 257 -6.57 13.56 0.23
N LYS A 258 -7.28 13.19 -0.84
CA LYS A 258 -7.50 14.00 -2.04
C LYS A 258 -9.00 14.24 -2.26
N ARG A 259 -9.32 15.20 -3.08
CA ARG A 259 -10.66 15.42 -3.61
C ARG A 259 -11.16 14.12 -4.29
N ARG A 260 -12.43 13.79 -4.14
CA ARG A 260 -13.02 12.60 -4.78
C ARG A 260 -13.48 12.84 -6.22
N ASP A 261 -12.63 13.51 -7.02
CA ASP A 261 -12.87 13.84 -8.42
C ASP A 261 -11.63 13.59 -9.30
N TRP A 262 -11.72 13.84 -10.61
CA TRP A 262 -10.62 13.67 -11.55
C TRP A 262 -9.37 14.48 -11.19
N ARG A 263 -9.56 15.68 -10.65
CA ARG A 263 -8.44 16.50 -10.17
C ARG A 263 -7.73 15.83 -9.00
N GLY A 264 -8.51 15.29 -8.05
CA GLY A 264 -7.92 14.59 -6.92
C GLY A 264 -7.15 13.33 -7.31
N LEU A 265 -7.63 12.58 -8.31
CA LEU A 265 -6.90 11.43 -8.86
C LEU A 265 -5.59 11.86 -9.55
N SER A 266 -5.62 12.95 -10.30
CA SER A 266 -4.42 13.52 -10.93
C SER A 266 -3.41 13.99 -9.89
N ASP A 267 -3.86 14.71 -8.86
CA ASP A 267 -3.02 15.17 -7.75
C ASP A 267 -2.41 13.99 -6.98
N ALA A 268 -3.19 12.92 -6.76
CA ALA A 268 -2.70 11.71 -6.11
C ALA A 268 -1.56 11.06 -6.89
N LEU A 269 -1.71 10.89 -8.21
CA LEU A 269 -0.66 10.34 -9.08
C LEU A 269 0.59 11.20 -9.07
N GLU A 270 0.47 12.52 -9.22
CA GLU A 270 1.60 13.44 -9.17
C GLU A 270 2.35 13.33 -7.83
N HIS A 271 1.63 13.28 -6.71
CA HIS A 271 2.22 13.17 -5.38
C HIS A 271 2.91 11.81 -5.17
N VAL A 272 2.32 10.71 -5.67
CA VAL A 272 2.95 9.39 -5.65
C VAL A 272 4.24 9.40 -6.48
N PHE A 273 4.23 9.98 -7.68
CA PHE A 273 5.41 10.07 -8.55
C PHE A 273 6.55 10.88 -7.91
N ARG A 274 6.23 12.04 -7.31
CA ARG A 274 7.20 12.84 -6.55
C ARG A 274 7.79 12.06 -5.39
N SER A 275 6.96 11.34 -4.66
CA SER A 275 7.38 10.53 -3.52
C SER A 275 8.25 9.36 -3.95
N SER A 276 7.84 8.60 -4.96
CA SER A 276 8.66 7.51 -5.49
C SER A 276 10.02 7.98 -5.98
N ARG A 277 10.06 9.10 -6.72
CA ARG A 277 11.32 9.72 -7.19
C ARG A 277 12.22 10.18 -6.04
N ALA A 278 11.65 10.53 -4.89
CA ALA A 278 12.38 10.91 -3.68
C ALA A 278 12.86 9.72 -2.83
N GLY A 279 12.60 8.47 -3.25
CA GLY A 279 13.10 7.27 -2.58
C GLY A 279 12.11 6.54 -1.68
N TYR A 280 10.81 6.91 -1.69
CA TYR A 280 9.79 6.12 -0.99
C TYR A 280 9.51 4.84 -1.77
N ALA A 281 9.96 3.71 -1.24
CA ALA A 281 9.81 2.42 -1.91
C ALA A 281 8.36 1.91 -1.89
N VAL A 282 7.61 2.18 -0.82
CA VAL A 282 6.23 1.73 -0.66
C VAL A 282 5.35 2.96 -0.43
N VAL A 283 4.73 3.42 -1.50
CA VAL A 283 3.87 4.62 -1.49
C VAL A 283 2.64 4.40 -2.35
N GLY A 284 1.51 4.96 -1.93
CA GLY A 284 0.25 4.89 -2.65
C GLY A 284 -0.73 5.97 -2.22
N THR A 285 -2.00 5.78 -2.57
CA THR A 285 -3.08 6.75 -2.33
C THR A 285 -4.32 6.08 -1.76
N ASP A 286 -5.12 6.84 -1.03
CA ASP A 286 -6.46 6.44 -0.62
C ASP A 286 -7.37 6.33 -1.85
N ILE A 287 -7.94 5.15 -2.10
CA ILE A 287 -8.86 4.92 -3.22
C ILE A 287 -10.14 5.75 -3.02
N GLY A 288 -10.50 6.51 -4.05
CA GLY A 288 -11.63 7.42 -4.01
C GLY A 288 -11.35 8.79 -3.36
N GLY A 289 -10.08 9.04 -2.97
CA GLY A 289 -9.57 10.34 -2.50
C GLY A 289 -9.88 10.70 -1.06
N GLY A 290 -11.09 10.46 -0.59
CA GLY A 290 -11.50 10.65 0.81
C GLY A 290 -12.04 12.03 1.19
N LEU A 291 -11.86 13.09 0.39
CA LEU A 291 -12.40 14.42 0.68
C LEU A 291 -13.62 14.73 -0.20
N GLU A 292 -14.73 15.06 0.50
CA GLU A 292 -15.99 15.49 -0.12
C GLU A 292 -16.06 17.00 -0.36
N PHE A 293 -14.96 17.71 -0.17
CA PHE A 293 -14.85 19.16 -0.33
C PHE A 293 -13.49 19.54 -0.93
N ASP A 294 -13.40 20.75 -1.47
CA ASP A 294 -12.13 21.34 -1.91
C ASP A 294 -11.36 21.85 -0.67
N PRO A 295 -10.15 21.33 -0.37
CA PRO A 295 -9.34 21.83 0.73
C PRO A 295 -8.94 23.30 0.59
N GLY A 296 -8.97 23.86 -0.62
CA GLY A 296 -8.73 25.27 -0.92
C GLY A 296 -9.98 26.14 -0.72
N ASP A 297 -11.17 25.54 -0.73
CA ASP A 297 -12.46 26.18 -0.50
C ASP A 297 -13.37 25.27 0.36
N PRO A 298 -13.08 25.12 1.66
CA PRO A 298 -13.82 24.19 2.52
C PRO A 298 -15.27 24.63 2.81
N LEU A 299 -15.67 25.83 2.41
CA LEU A 299 -17.03 26.34 2.50
C LEU A 299 -17.80 26.25 1.17
N GLY A 300 -17.14 25.81 0.10
CA GLY A 300 -17.75 25.60 -1.21
C GLY A 300 -18.70 24.40 -1.22
N ASP A 301 -19.32 24.17 -2.37
CA ASP A 301 -20.23 23.06 -2.55
C ASP A 301 -19.52 21.70 -2.36
N PRO A 302 -20.18 20.72 -1.72
CA PRO A 302 -19.65 19.37 -1.59
C PRO A 302 -19.40 18.74 -2.96
N ILE A 303 -18.27 18.05 -3.12
CA ILE A 303 -17.95 17.30 -4.32
C ILE A 303 -18.81 16.02 -4.33
N PRO A 304 -19.65 15.80 -5.34
CA PRO A 304 -20.49 14.60 -5.40
C PRO A 304 -19.63 13.34 -5.59
N PHE A 305 -20.16 12.20 -5.18
CA PHE A 305 -19.54 10.91 -5.52
C PHE A 305 -19.65 10.69 -7.03
N ASP A 306 -18.52 10.39 -7.66
CA ASP A 306 -18.43 10.01 -9.08
C ASP A 306 -17.92 8.58 -9.19
N ARG A 307 -18.79 7.69 -9.69
CA ARG A 307 -18.47 6.27 -9.85
C ARG A 307 -17.33 6.04 -10.84
N ALA A 308 -17.28 6.79 -11.94
CA ALA A 308 -16.25 6.61 -12.97
C ALA A 308 -14.87 6.95 -12.41
N VAL A 309 -14.75 8.03 -11.63
CA VAL A 309 -13.53 8.37 -10.90
C VAL A 309 -13.13 7.25 -9.96
N PHE A 310 -14.10 6.73 -9.18
CA PHE A 310 -13.84 5.68 -8.21
C PHE A 310 -13.35 4.38 -8.86
N GLU A 311 -14.00 3.92 -9.94
CA GLU A 311 -13.60 2.73 -10.70
C GLU A 311 -12.16 2.85 -11.24
N ARG A 312 -11.79 4.02 -11.78
CA ARG A 312 -10.42 4.29 -12.24
C ARG A 312 -9.43 4.33 -11.08
N TRP A 313 -9.82 4.95 -9.96
CA TRP A 313 -8.95 5.01 -8.79
C TRP A 313 -8.70 3.64 -8.17
N LEU A 314 -9.71 2.78 -8.16
CA LEU A 314 -9.59 1.40 -7.68
C LEU A 314 -8.53 0.62 -8.48
N ALA A 315 -8.57 0.72 -9.82
CA ALA A 315 -7.60 0.08 -10.70
C ALA A 315 -6.18 0.67 -10.53
N VAL A 316 -6.06 2.00 -10.45
CA VAL A 316 -4.80 2.70 -10.20
C VAL A 316 -4.22 2.29 -8.84
N GLY A 317 -5.04 2.30 -7.78
CA GLY A 317 -4.61 1.94 -6.43
C GLY A 317 -4.13 0.50 -6.31
N ALA A 318 -4.77 -0.43 -7.02
CA ALA A 318 -4.34 -1.83 -7.04
C ALA A 318 -2.97 -2.05 -7.70
N LEU A 319 -2.53 -1.13 -8.54
CA LEU A 319 -1.23 -1.14 -9.22
C LEU A 319 -0.20 -0.21 -8.53
N MET A 320 -0.41 0.09 -7.26
CA MET A 320 0.58 0.77 -6.41
C MET A 320 1.09 -0.19 -5.33
N PRO A 321 2.34 -0.05 -4.84
CA PRO A 321 2.87 -0.95 -3.82
C PRO A 321 2.16 -0.86 -2.46
N TRP A 322 1.39 0.20 -2.23
CA TRP A 322 0.47 0.31 -1.11
C TRP A 322 -0.92 0.66 -1.64
N MET A 323 -1.90 -0.18 -1.31
CA MET A 323 -3.30 -0.04 -1.68
C MET A 323 -4.14 0.17 -0.43
N HIS A 324 -4.92 1.24 -0.37
CA HIS A 324 -5.84 1.50 0.73
C HIS A 324 -7.27 1.77 0.22
N TRP A 325 -8.16 0.82 0.48
CA TRP A 325 -9.57 1.04 0.28
C TRP A 325 -10.13 1.82 1.48
N ARG A 326 -10.46 3.09 1.26
CA ARG A 326 -11.01 3.96 2.28
C ARG A 326 -12.49 4.16 2.04
N GLY A 327 -13.33 3.45 2.82
CA GLY A 327 -14.79 3.61 2.80
C GLY A 327 -15.26 4.69 3.75
N SER A 328 -16.43 5.25 3.46
CA SER A 328 -17.27 5.98 4.42
C SER A 328 -18.38 5.04 4.92
N ARG A 329 -19.21 5.52 5.87
CA ARG A 329 -20.36 4.72 6.35
C ARG A 329 -21.26 4.22 5.21
N ASP A 330 -21.39 5.03 4.17
CA ASP A 330 -22.31 4.83 3.06
C ASP A 330 -21.61 4.30 1.81
N MET A 331 -20.30 4.03 1.87
CA MET A 331 -19.51 3.48 0.78
C MET A 331 -18.95 2.13 1.21
N LEU A 332 -19.52 1.06 0.69
CA LEU A 332 -19.02 -0.31 0.86
C LEU A 332 -18.90 -0.94 -0.53
N PRO A 333 -17.97 -1.89 -0.77
CA PRO A 333 -17.82 -2.54 -2.07
C PRO A 333 -19.12 -3.14 -2.63
N TRP A 334 -20.02 -3.51 -1.76
CA TRP A 334 -21.34 -4.10 -2.07
C TRP A 334 -22.53 -3.13 -1.92
N ALA A 335 -22.25 -1.85 -1.57
CA ALA A 335 -23.27 -0.82 -1.38
C ALA A 335 -22.69 0.56 -1.73
N MET A 336 -22.36 0.76 -3.01
CA MET A 336 -21.84 2.03 -3.49
C MET A 336 -22.98 3.00 -3.77
N PRO A 337 -22.82 4.31 -3.50
CA PRO A 337 -23.86 5.30 -3.74
C PRO A 337 -24.37 5.30 -5.18
N GLY A 338 -25.70 5.32 -5.37
CA GLY A 338 -26.32 5.36 -6.68
C GLY A 338 -26.11 4.12 -7.56
N CYS A 339 -25.78 2.98 -6.94
CA CYS A 339 -25.45 1.74 -7.64
C CYS A 339 -26.23 0.56 -7.04
N GLU A 340 -27.34 0.16 -7.66
CA GLU A 340 -28.20 -0.94 -7.24
C GLU A 340 -28.31 -2.02 -8.34
N GLY A 341 -28.78 -3.21 -7.99
CA GLY A 341 -28.97 -4.32 -8.93
C GLY A 341 -27.70 -4.72 -9.66
N ASP A 342 -27.74 -4.78 -10.99
CA ASP A 342 -26.60 -5.17 -11.84
C ASP A 342 -25.38 -4.26 -11.66
N CYS A 343 -25.61 -2.97 -11.34
CA CYS A 343 -24.55 -2.03 -11.05
C CYS A 343 -23.78 -2.46 -9.79
N ALA A 344 -24.49 -2.77 -8.70
CA ALA A 344 -23.87 -3.20 -7.44
C ALA A 344 -23.07 -4.49 -7.63
N GLN A 345 -23.58 -5.44 -8.41
CA GLN A 345 -22.85 -6.67 -8.73
C GLN A 345 -21.57 -6.38 -9.52
N LYS A 346 -21.63 -5.53 -10.55
CA LYS A 346 -20.44 -5.13 -11.35
C LYS A 346 -19.38 -4.44 -10.46
N MET A 347 -19.82 -3.52 -9.60
CA MET A 347 -18.91 -2.85 -8.66
C MET A 347 -18.25 -3.85 -7.71
N LEU A 348 -19.00 -4.80 -7.18
CA LEU A 348 -18.47 -5.86 -6.31
C LEU A 348 -17.47 -6.75 -7.06
N ASP A 349 -17.76 -7.12 -8.30
CA ASP A 349 -16.86 -7.94 -9.12
C ASP A 349 -15.55 -7.19 -9.46
N GLN A 350 -15.64 -5.89 -9.73
CA GLN A 350 -14.45 -5.03 -9.92
C GLN A 350 -13.62 -4.92 -8.63
N HIS A 351 -14.25 -4.73 -7.47
CA HIS A 351 -13.53 -4.74 -6.20
C HIS A 351 -12.85 -6.08 -5.96
N ARG A 352 -13.57 -7.19 -6.21
CA ARG A 352 -13.01 -8.53 -6.06
C ARG A 352 -11.80 -8.72 -6.96
N PHE A 353 -11.91 -8.36 -8.24
CA PHE A 353 -10.80 -8.46 -9.18
C PHE A 353 -9.58 -7.64 -8.73
N TRP A 354 -9.75 -6.35 -8.44
CA TRP A 354 -8.61 -5.48 -8.16
C TRP A 354 -7.97 -5.71 -6.80
N LEU A 355 -8.75 -6.00 -5.77
CA LEU A 355 -8.22 -6.39 -4.46
C LEU A 355 -7.47 -7.72 -4.55
N THR A 356 -8.02 -8.71 -5.28
CA THR A 356 -7.34 -9.99 -5.50
C THR A 356 -6.06 -9.81 -6.33
N PHE A 357 -6.11 -9.03 -7.41
CA PHE A 357 -4.94 -8.79 -8.23
C PHE A 357 -3.81 -8.08 -7.47
N HIS A 358 -4.16 -7.09 -6.64
CA HIS A 358 -3.18 -6.47 -5.73
C HIS A 358 -2.59 -7.48 -4.74
N HIS A 359 -3.45 -8.30 -4.10
CA HIS A 359 -3.01 -9.38 -3.21
C HIS A 359 -2.07 -10.36 -3.94
N GLU A 360 -2.40 -10.74 -5.16
CA GLU A 360 -1.54 -11.61 -5.97
C GLU A 360 -0.19 -10.99 -6.30
N LEU A 361 -0.12 -9.67 -6.49
CA LEU A 361 1.11 -8.92 -6.76
C LEU A 361 2.00 -8.69 -5.51
N VAL A 362 1.58 -9.07 -4.31
CA VAL A 362 2.38 -8.87 -3.08
C VAL A 362 3.81 -9.40 -3.20
N PRO A 363 4.09 -10.63 -3.72
CA PRO A 363 5.47 -11.11 -3.88
C PRO A 363 6.30 -10.23 -4.83
N PHE A 364 5.68 -9.73 -5.88
CA PHE A 364 6.32 -8.83 -6.84
C PHE A 364 6.67 -7.49 -6.20
N PHE A 365 5.72 -6.81 -5.56
CA PHE A 365 5.97 -5.55 -4.87
C PHE A 365 6.98 -5.67 -3.73
N TYR A 366 6.88 -6.73 -2.93
CA TYR A 366 7.80 -7.00 -1.83
C TYR A 366 9.24 -7.16 -2.35
N SER A 367 9.43 -7.95 -3.41
CA SER A 367 10.74 -8.13 -4.04
C SER A 367 11.31 -6.83 -4.62
N LEU A 368 10.48 -6.05 -5.34
CA LEU A 368 10.89 -4.76 -5.87
C LEU A 368 11.28 -3.76 -4.77
N ALA A 369 10.56 -3.75 -3.64
CA ALA A 369 10.88 -2.87 -2.52
C ALA A 369 12.23 -3.25 -1.86
N HIS A 370 12.54 -4.54 -1.75
CA HIS A 370 13.86 -5.00 -1.31
C HIS A 370 14.97 -4.56 -2.26
N GLN A 371 14.76 -4.75 -3.57
CA GLN A 371 15.72 -4.32 -4.59
C GLN A 371 15.93 -2.79 -4.57
N ALA A 372 14.86 -2.00 -4.48
CA ALA A 372 14.94 -0.55 -4.42
C ALA A 372 15.74 -0.06 -3.20
N ARG A 373 15.53 -0.66 -2.03
CA ARG A 373 16.28 -0.34 -0.80
C ARG A 373 17.73 -0.78 -0.84
N ALA A 374 18.04 -1.81 -1.62
CA ALA A 374 19.42 -2.22 -1.88
C ALA A 374 20.13 -1.34 -2.94
N GLY A 375 19.53 -0.22 -3.35
CA GLY A 375 20.08 0.69 -4.35
C GLY A 375 19.69 0.37 -5.80
N GLY A 376 18.74 -0.53 -6.01
CA GLY A 376 18.15 -0.83 -7.32
C GLY A 376 17.13 0.23 -7.77
N ALA A 377 16.42 -0.08 -8.86
CA ALA A 377 15.38 0.80 -9.40
C ALA A 377 14.20 0.99 -8.44
N ALA A 378 13.54 2.14 -8.52
CA ALA A 378 12.31 2.40 -7.76
C ALA A 378 11.21 1.40 -8.12
N VAL A 379 10.36 1.06 -7.14
CA VAL A 379 9.22 0.15 -7.35
C VAL A 379 8.25 0.69 -8.39
N LEU A 380 8.00 1.99 -8.33
CA LEU A 380 7.17 2.73 -9.28
C LEU A 380 7.99 3.85 -9.91
N THR A 381 7.97 3.94 -11.23
CA THR A 381 8.70 4.99 -11.98
C THR A 381 7.76 5.68 -12.96
N ALA A 382 7.54 6.98 -12.75
CA ALA A 382 6.78 7.80 -13.69
C ALA A 382 7.56 8.04 -14.99
N HIS A 383 6.86 8.05 -16.12
CA HIS A 383 7.47 8.37 -17.42
C HIS A 383 7.61 9.88 -17.63
N GLY A 384 8.78 10.30 -18.09
CA GLY A 384 9.11 11.70 -18.34
C GLY A 384 9.47 12.51 -17.09
N GLU A 385 9.84 13.76 -17.30
CA GLU A 385 10.11 14.73 -16.24
C GLU A 385 8.80 15.25 -15.62
N PRO A 386 8.82 15.82 -14.40
CA PRO A 386 7.60 16.29 -13.72
C PRO A 386 6.70 17.20 -14.56
N SER A 387 7.28 18.03 -15.43
CA SER A 387 6.52 18.89 -16.35
C SER A 387 5.77 18.13 -17.45
N ALA A 388 6.13 16.88 -17.70
CA ALA A 388 5.51 16.02 -18.70
C ALA A 388 4.45 15.09 -18.11
N TRP A 389 4.32 15.02 -16.79
CA TRP A 389 3.34 14.11 -16.16
C TRP A 389 1.90 14.55 -16.38
N LEU A 390 1.66 15.87 -16.40
CA LEU A 390 0.31 16.40 -16.60
C LEU A 390 -0.26 15.94 -17.94
N GLY A 391 -1.37 15.22 -17.90
CA GLY A 391 -2.05 14.68 -19.08
C GLY A 391 -1.50 13.33 -19.57
N ASP A 392 -0.33 12.88 -19.12
CA ASP A 392 0.23 11.56 -19.46
C ASP A 392 0.02 10.54 -18.33
N TYR A 393 0.58 10.78 -17.17
CA TYR A 393 0.49 9.94 -15.96
C TYR A 393 0.87 8.47 -16.16
N ARG A 394 1.61 8.11 -17.24
CA ARG A 394 2.13 6.75 -17.39
C ARG A 394 3.20 6.47 -16.36
N PHE A 395 3.20 5.24 -15.86
CA PHE A 395 4.23 4.76 -14.94
C PHE A 395 4.54 3.28 -15.17
N SER A 396 5.74 2.88 -14.78
CA SER A 396 6.14 1.48 -14.74
C SER A 396 6.21 0.95 -13.33
N LEU A 397 5.90 -0.34 -13.15
CA LEU A 397 6.16 -1.11 -11.93
C LEU A 397 7.35 -2.03 -12.17
N GLY A 398 8.44 -1.71 -11.49
CA GLY A 398 9.74 -2.25 -11.82
C GLY A 398 10.03 -2.08 -13.32
N GLU A 399 10.64 -3.10 -13.91
CA GLU A 399 10.84 -3.17 -15.36
C GLU A 399 9.80 -4.04 -16.08
N ALA A 400 8.73 -4.47 -15.41
CA ALA A 400 7.83 -5.49 -15.92
C ALA A 400 6.51 -4.97 -16.48
N LEU A 401 5.89 -4.01 -15.81
CA LEU A 401 4.56 -3.52 -16.15
C LEU A 401 4.57 -2.05 -16.52
N LEU A 402 3.88 -1.68 -17.60
CA LEU A 402 3.57 -0.31 -17.97
C LEU A 402 2.08 -0.06 -17.74
N VAL A 403 1.78 0.96 -16.95
CA VAL A 403 0.42 1.41 -16.63
C VAL A 403 0.16 2.76 -17.27
N ALA A 404 -0.96 2.91 -17.99
CA ALA A 404 -1.33 4.14 -18.68
C ALA A 404 -2.74 4.60 -18.28
N PRO A 405 -2.93 5.23 -17.10
CA PRO A 405 -4.24 5.60 -16.59
C PRO A 405 -5.03 6.50 -17.53
N ILE A 406 -6.33 6.29 -17.61
CA ILE A 406 -7.29 7.21 -18.21
C ILE A 406 -7.89 8.04 -17.07
N LEU A 407 -7.73 9.37 -17.16
CA LEU A 407 -8.14 10.31 -16.11
C LEU A 407 -9.32 11.18 -16.52
N ASP A 408 -10.25 10.57 -17.25
CA ASP A 408 -11.51 11.17 -17.69
C ASP A 408 -12.59 10.09 -17.87
N ASP A 409 -13.76 10.49 -18.29
CA ASP A 409 -14.93 9.63 -18.54
C ASP A 409 -15.00 9.07 -19.98
N THR A 410 -14.03 9.39 -20.84
CA THR A 410 -14.08 9.01 -22.27
C THR A 410 -13.80 7.54 -22.52
N ALA A 411 -13.19 6.83 -21.60
CA ALA A 411 -12.74 5.43 -21.72
C ALA A 411 -11.72 5.18 -22.85
N ILE A 412 -11.15 6.22 -23.46
CA ILE A 412 -10.17 6.13 -24.54
C ILE A 412 -9.01 7.10 -24.34
N ARG A 413 -7.81 6.67 -24.74
CA ARG A 413 -6.65 7.55 -24.82
C ARG A 413 -5.64 7.10 -25.87
N ASP A 414 -4.79 8.00 -26.34
CA ASP A 414 -3.59 7.65 -27.08
C ASP A 414 -2.49 7.22 -26.09
N ILE A 415 -1.81 6.10 -26.37
CA ILE A 415 -0.75 5.56 -25.53
C ILE A 415 0.53 5.42 -26.35
N VAL A 416 1.59 6.06 -25.91
CA VAL A 416 2.93 5.90 -26.50
C VAL A 416 3.67 4.82 -25.72
N LEU A 417 3.97 3.69 -26.32
CA LEU A 417 4.79 2.65 -25.70
C LEU A 417 6.26 3.11 -25.72
N PRO A 418 7.01 2.95 -24.61
CA PRO A 418 8.43 3.28 -24.57
C PRO A 418 9.23 2.52 -25.63
N GLU A 419 10.23 3.18 -26.23
CA GLU A 419 11.12 2.58 -27.23
C GLU A 419 12.08 1.54 -26.63
N GLY A 420 12.64 0.69 -27.50
CA GLY A 420 13.76 -0.21 -27.18
C GLY A 420 13.34 -1.58 -26.62
N GLN A 421 12.06 -1.85 -26.50
CA GLN A 421 11.51 -3.13 -26.06
C GLN A 421 10.06 -3.29 -26.51
N ASP A 422 9.59 -4.53 -26.66
CA ASP A 422 8.23 -4.84 -27.06
C ASP A 422 7.33 -5.09 -25.84
N TYR A 423 6.01 -5.01 -26.07
CA TYR A 423 5.01 -5.10 -25.01
C TYR A 423 3.89 -6.05 -25.40
N TYR A 424 3.26 -6.67 -24.43
CA TYR A 424 2.03 -7.44 -24.57
C TYR A 424 0.90 -6.71 -23.86
N ASP A 425 -0.27 -6.66 -24.50
CA ASP A 425 -1.48 -6.16 -23.83
C ASP A 425 -1.95 -7.19 -22.79
N PHE A 426 -2.07 -6.77 -21.53
CA PHE A 426 -2.49 -7.66 -20.44
C PHE A 426 -3.94 -8.15 -20.63
N TRP A 427 -4.80 -7.30 -21.21
CA TRP A 427 -6.21 -7.58 -21.39
C TRP A 427 -6.51 -8.39 -22.64
N HIS A 428 -5.60 -8.38 -23.61
CA HIS A 428 -5.69 -9.08 -24.88
C HIS A 428 -4.53 -10.07 -25.05
N PRO A 429 -4.48 -11.12 -24.19
CA PRO A 429 -3.38 -12.08 -24.20
C PRO A 429 -3.34 -12.96 -25.47
N GLU A 430 -4.41 -12.93 -26.29
CA GLU A 430 -4.48 -13.59 -27.61
C GLU A 430 -3.73 -12.82 -28.70
N ASP A 431 -3.46 -11.53 -28.51
CA ASP A 431 -2.81 -10.69 -29.50
C ASP A 431 -1.28 -10.89 -29.51
N ASP A 432 -0.67 -10.52 -30.63
CA ASP A 432 0.78 -10.50 -30.79
C ASP A 432 1.42 -9.38 -29.95
N ASP A 433 2.76 -9.42 -29.81
CA ASP A 433 3.51 -8.35 -29.17
C ASP A 433 3.45 -7.05 -29.98
N ILE A 434 3.51 -5.94 -29.27
CA ILE A 434 3.44 -4.59 -29.81
C ILE A 434 4.82 -3.96 -29.70
N ALA A 435 5.38 -3.53 -30.84
CA ALA A 435 6.71 -2.93 -30.89
C ALA A 435 6.79 -1.68 -30.03
N GLY A 436 7.90 -1.51 -29.30
CA GLY A 436 8.22 -0.28 -28.60
C GLY A 436 8.29 0.92 -29.52
N GLY A 437 7.92 2.10 -29.02
CA GLY A 437 7.76 3.33 -29.82
C GLY A 437 6.43 3.43 -30.57
N THR A 438 5.60 2.38 -30.57
CA THR A 438 4.26 2.41 -31.16
C THR A 438 3.35 3.40 -30.41
N ILE A 439 2.55 4.14 -31.18
CA ILE A 439 1.49 4.96 -30.64
C ILE A 439 0.16 4.22 -30.87
N LEU A 440 -0.40 3.70 -29.80
CA LEU A 440 -1.74 3.12 -29.80
C LEU A 440 -2.77 4.25 -29.82
N ARG A 441 -3.42 4.45 -30.97
CA ARG A 441 -4.42 5.51 -31.13
C ARG A 441 -5.77 5.07 -30.60
N SER A 442 -6.42 5.96 -29.85
CA SER A 442 -7.78 5.74 -29.30
C SER A 442 -7.91 4.37 -28.61
N TYR A 443 -6.88 3.97 -27.85
CA TYR A 443 -6.92 2.72 -27.09
C TYR A 443 -8.13 2.74 -26.13
N HIS A 444 -9.01 1.77 -26.26
CA HIS A 444 -10.23 1.68 -25.46
C HIS A 444 -9.98 0.82 -24.20
N SER A 445 -10.29 1.39 -23.04
CA SER A 445 -10.29 0.68 -21.76
C SER A 445 -11.57 1.03 -21.00
N PRO A 446 -12.51 0.09 -20.86
CA PRO A 446 -13.79 0.36 -20.20
C PRO A 446 -13.60 0.75 -18.73
N PRO A 447 -14.58 1.42 -18.11
CA PRO A 447 -14.59 1.63 -16.66
C PRO A 447 -14.33 0.32 -15.90
N GLY A 448 -13.53 0.37 -14.85
CA GLY A 448 -13.12 -0.83 -14.10
C GLY A 448 -11.92 -1.58 -14.67
N GLN A 449 -11.39 -1.18 -15.83
CA GLN A 449 -10.09 -1.59 -16.36
C GLN A 449 -9.13 -0.40 -16.41
N ILE A 450 -7.87 -0.66 -16.64
CA ILE A 450 -6.81 0.33 -16.86
C ILE A 450 -5.91 -0.20 -17.98
N PRO A 451 -5.47 0.61 -18.95
CA PRO A 451 -4.47 0.16 -19.90
C PRO A 451 -3.23 -0.34 -19.21
N LEU A 452 -2.94 -1.62 -19.36
CA LEU A 452 -1.87 -2.35 -18.71
C LEU A 452 -1.11 -3.20 -19.73
N PHE A 453 0.19 -2.99 -19.80
CA PHE A 453 1.06 -3.70 -20.73
C PHE A 453 2.18 -4.40 -19.99
N VAL A 454 2.48 -5.62 -20.43
CA VAL A 454 3.59 -6.41 -19.90
C VAL A 454 4.78 -6.28 -20.85
N ARG A 455 5.93 -5.88 -20.32
CA ARG A 455 7.16 -5.76 -21.11
C ARG A 455 7.68 -7.14 -21.54
N GLN A 456 8.17 -7.28 -22.75
CA GLN A 456 8.94 -8.45 -23.17
C GLN A 456 10.19 -8.57 -22.30
N GLY A 457 10.45 -9.77 -21.77
CA GLY A 457 11.48 -10.05 -20.78
C GLY A 457 10.98 -10.00 -19.32
N ALA A 458 9.74 -9.65 -19.07
CA ALA A 458 9.19 -9.59 -17.71
C ALA A 458 9.12 -10.97 -17.05
N ILE A 459 9.45 -11.02 -15.76
CA ILE A 459 9.24 -12.15 -14.85
C ILE A 459 8.50 -11.59 -13.63
N ILE A 460 7.27 -12.05 -13.41
CA ILE A 460 6.36 -11.48 -12.41
C ILE A 460 5.89 -12.59 -11.48
N PRO A 461 6.43 -12.68 -10.26
CA PRO A 461 5.96 -13.65 -9.27
C PRO A 461 4.65 -13.17 -8.62
N LEU A 462 3.72 -14.10 -8.43
CA LEU A 462 2.40 -13.90 -7.87
C LEU A 462 2.10 -14.94 -6.77
N GLN A 463 1.19 -14.60 -5.84
CA GLN A 463 0.61 -15.54 -4.88
C GLN A 463 -0.87 -15.79 -5.20
N VAL A 464 -1.13 -16.59 -6.22
CA VAL A 464 -2.49 -16.89 -6.67
C VAL A 464 -3.12 -17.96 -5.80
N SER A 465 -4.36 -17.76 -5.37
CA SER A 465 -5.07 -18.68 -4.47
C SER A 465 -6.48 -19.09 -4.94
N ASP A 466 -6.95 -18.49 -6.05
CA ASP A 466 -8.30 -18.71 -6.61
C ASP A 466 -8.31 -18.40 -8.13
N GLU A 467 -9.52 -18.30 -8.69
CA GLU A 467 -9.73 -18.11 -10.15
C GLU A 467 -10.14 -16.68 -10.53
N VAL A 468 -10.20 -15.76 -9.56
CA VAL A 468 -10.79 -14.42 -9.76
C VAL A 468 -10.10 -13.63 -10.87
N THR A 469 -8.76 -13.66 -10.91
CA THR A 469 -7.98 -12.95 -11.93
C THR A 469 -7.74 -13.77 -13.19
N GLY A 470 -8.06 -15.07 -13.15
CA GLY A 470 -7.76 -16.03 -14.21
C GLY A 470 -6.26 -16.36 -14.33
N LEU A 471 -5.43 -15.96 -13.37
CA LEU A 471 -4.00 -16.24 -13.34
C LEU A 471 -3.65 -17.53 -12.59
N GLY A 472 -4.63 -18.22 -12.04
CA GLY A 472 -4.47 -19.50 -11.35
C GLY A 472 -5.78 -20.13 -10.97
N THR A 473 -5.73 -21.08 -10.05
CA THR A 473 -6.87 -21.76 -9.46
C THR A 473 -6.61 -21.99 -7.97
N THR A 474 -7.53 -22.65 -7.28
CA THR A 474 -7.33 -23.09 -5.89
C THR A 474 -6.13 -24.02 -5.72
N ALA A 475 -5.72 -24.74 -6.78
CA ALA A 475 -4.53 -25.59 -6.80
C ALA A 475 -3.22 -24.77 -6.76
N SER A 476 -3.25 -23.49 -7.10
CA SER A 476 -2.08 -22.60 -7.07
C SER A 476 -1.75 -22.07 -5.66
N ARG A 477 -2.63 -22.26 -4.69
CA ARG A 477 -2.58 -21.59 -3.35
C ARG A 477 -1.25 -21.74 -2.60
N ASP A 478 -0.61 -22.88 -2.66
CA ASP A 478 0.62 -23.15 -1.93
C ASP A 478 1.87 -23.11 -2.84
N ALA A 479 1.71 -22.61 -4.05
CA ALA A 479 2.76 -22.43 -5.03
C ALA A 479 3.06 -20.95 -5.28
N TRP A 480 4.24 -20.65 -5.85
CA TRP A 480 4.44 -19.39 -6.56
C TRP A 480 3.91 -19.53 -7.98
N THR A 481 3.05 -18.63 -8.41
CA THR A 481 2.70 -18.46 -9.81
C THR A 481 3.66 -17.42 -10.40
N VAL A 482 4.38 -17.78 -11.48
CA VAL A 482 5.35 -16.87 -12.08
C VAL A 482 5.01 -16.68 -13.55
N LEU A 483 4.62 -15.46 -13.90
CA LEU A 483 4.40 -15.07 -15.29
C LEU A 483 5.76 -14.77 -15.92
N VAL A 484 6.05 -15.38 -17.06
CA VAL A 484 7.31 -15.21 -17.79
C VAL A 484 7.02 -14.81 -19.23
N TYR A 485 7.55 -13.68 -19.65
CA TYR A 485 7.46 -13.14 -21.01
C TYR A 485 8.85 -13.13 -21.64
N PRO A 486 9.32 -14.26 -22.20
CA PRO A 486 10.71 -14.41 -22.62
C PRO A 486 11.11 -13.41 -23.71
N SER A 487 12.38 -13.01 -23.71
CA SER A 487 12.98 -12.18 -24.76
C SER A 487 14.24 -12.84 -25.32
N ALA A 488 14.72 -12.34 -26.45
CA ALA A 488 15.96 -12.81 -27.06
C ALA A 488 17.22 -12.55 -26.20
N LYS A 489 17.11 -11.64 -25.22
CA LYS A 489 18.14 -11.39 -24.23
C LYS A 489 17.76 -12.08 -22.92
N THR A 490 18.74 -12.64 -22.22
CA THR A 490 18.49 -13.18 -20.87
C THR A 490 18.01 -12.05 -19.95
N THR A 491 16.88 -12.29 -19.32
CA THR A 491 16.35 -11.43 -18.26
C THR A 491 16.34 -12.16 -16.93
N SER A 492 16.30 -11.41 -15.82
CA SER A 492 16.30 -12.00 -14.49
C SER A 492 15.37 -11.24 -13.54
N PHE A 493 14.93 -11.95 -12.51
CA PHE A 493 14.17 -11.39 -11.40
C PHE A 493 14.51 -12.12 -10.11
N ASP A 494 14.80 -11.35 -9.05
CA ASP A 494 15.05 -11.87 -7.72
C ASP A 494 13.75 -11.83 -6.91
N LEU A 495 13.11 -12.98 -6.74
CA LEU A 495 11.96 -13.15 -5.85
C LEU A 495 12.45 -13.24 -4.41
N GLN A 496 12.06 -12.28 -3.57
CA GLN A 496 12.21 -12.35 -2.12
C GLN A 496 11.15 -13.32 -1.57
N ASP A 497 11.53 -14.57 -1.37
CA ASP A 497 10.61 -15.65 -0.98
C ASP A 497 10.23 -15.55 0.51
N THR A 498 11.26 -15.39 1.36
CA THR A 498 11.18 -14.99 2.77
C THR A 498 12.22 -13.90 3.02
N ASP A 499 12.28 -13.34 4.24
CA ASP A 499 13.23 -12.29 4.59
C ASP A 499 14.70 -12.70 4.31
N ASP A 500 15.01 -14.00 4.45
CA ASP A 500 16.37 -14.55 4.30
C ASP A 500 16.58 -15.37 3.02
N VAL A 501 15.54 -15.57 2.19
CA VAL A 501 15.60 -16.45 1.03
C VAL A 501 15.24 -15.73 -0.25
N VAL A 502 16.19 -15.68 -1.18
CA VAL A 502 15.99 -15.18 -2.54
C VAL A 502 15.98 -16.33 -3.52
N THR A 503 15.00 -16.35 -4.41
CA THR A 503 14.94 -17.23 -5.59
C THR A 503 15.15 -16.40 -6.84
N THR A 504 16.31 -16.56 -7.49
CA THR A 504 16.64 -15.86 -8.73
C THR A 504 16.11 -16.63 -9.92
N PHE A 505 15.23 -16.00 -10.69
CA PHE A 505 14.73 -16.50 -11.98
C PHE A 505 15.50 -15.89 -13.14
N HIS A 506 15.74 -16.69 -14.19
CA HIS A 506 16.23 -16.21 -15.48
C HIS A 506 15.36 -16.78 -16.59
N ALA A 507 15.16 -16.01 -17.67
CA ALA A 507 14.44 -16.46 -18.85
C ALA A 507 15.12 -15.96 -20.13
N ILE A 508 15.09 -16.78 -21.17
CA ILE A 508 15.60 -16.44 -22.51
C ILE A 508 14.79 -17.17 -23.58
N ALA A 509 14.51 -16.48 -24.68
CA ALA A 509 13.95 -17.06 -25.89
C ALA A 509 15.06 -17.20 -26.95
N GLY A 510 15.42 -18.44 -27.30
CA GLY A 510 16.27 -18.75 -28.43
C GLY A 510 15.46 -19.05 -29.69
N LYS A 511 16.15 -19.37 -30.78
CA LYS A 511 15.52 -19.69 -32.07
C LYS A 511 14.62 -20.93 -31.97
N ASP A 512 15.11 -21.98 -31.31
CA ASP A 512 14.48 -23.30 -31.25
C ASP A 512 14.08 -23.71 -29.83
N THR A 513 14.29 -22.85 -28.85
CA THR A 513 14.03 -23.13 -27.43
C THR A 513 13.62 -21.88 -26.68
N VAL A 514 12.77 -22.04 -25.63
CA VAL A 514 12.67 -21.11 -24.52
C VAL A 514 13.22 -21.80 -23.28
N GLU A 515 13.98 -21.08 -22.50
CA GLU A 515 14.57 -21.61 -21.27
C GLU A 515 14.20 -20.73 -20.09
N VAL A 516 13.79 -21.37 -18.99
CA VAL A 516 13.55 -20.72 -17.70
C VAL A 516 14.37 -21.46 -16.65
N THR A 517 15.21 -20.76 -15.92
CA THR A 517 15.96 -21.33 -14.80
C THR A 517 15.66 -20.56 -13.51
N PHE A 518 15.76 -21.26 -12.38
CA PHE A 518 15.71 -20.60 -11.08
C PHE A 518 16.58 -21.35 -10.06
N SER A 519 17.10 -20.58 -9.09
CA SER A 519 18.16 -21.05 -8.18
C SER A 519 17.69 -22.11 -7.19
N ARG A 520 16.42 -22.06 -6.79
CA ARG A 520 15.76 -23.00 -5.86
C ARG A 520 14.25 -22.80 -5.88
N ALA A 521 13.49 -23.69 -5.24
CA ALA A 521 12.08 -23.49 -4.95
C ALA A 521 11.74 -24.10 -3.59
N ILE A 522 11.42 -23.26 -2.58
CA ILE A 522 11.01 -23.75 -1.25
C ILE A 522 9.55 -24.26 -1.26
N ARG A 523 8.78 -23.91 -2.27
CA ARG A 523 7.45 -24.43 -2.58
C ARG A 523 7.32 -24.72 -4.07
N ALA A 524 6.24 -25.33 -4.49
CA ALA A 524 5.98 -25.55 -5.92
C ALA A 524 5.96 -24.22 -6.69
N VAL A 525 6.35 -24.28 -7.97
CA VAL A 525 6.30 -23.15 -8.89
C VAL A 525 5.39 -23.50 -10.07
N VAL A 526 4.36 -22.69 -10.30
CA VAL A 526 3.52 -22.73 -11.49
C VAL A 526 4.05 -21.66 -12.45
N LEU A 527 4.83 -22.08 -13.44
CA LEU A 527 5.29 -21.17 -14.49
C LEU A 527 4.18 -20.97 -15.52
N GLN A 528 3.96 -19.74 -15.92
CA GLN A 528 3.13 -19.37 -17.08
C GLN A 528 4.01 -18.65 -18.07
N VAL A 529 4.50 -19.39 -19.05
CA VAL A 529 5.48 -18.87 -20.01
C VAL A 529 4.76 -18.46 -21.29
N ARG A 530 4.81 -17.17 -21.58
CA ARG A 530 4.21 -16.59 -22.79
C ARG A 530 4.89 -17.19 -24.04
N MET A 531 4.11 -17.84 -24.89
CA MET A 531 4.56 -18.32 -26.18
C MET A 531 3.37 -18.57 -27.12
N THR A 532 3.50 -18.09 -28.37
CA THR A 532 2.49 -18.23 -29.42
C THR A 532 2.53 -19.62 -30.07
N ARG A 533 3.68 -20.28 -30.00
CA ARG A 533 3.90 -21.58 -30.59
C ARG A 533 3.92 -22.67 -29.51
N ARG A 534 3.11 -23.73 -29.71
CA ARG A 534 3.11 -24.91 -28.84
C ARG A 534 4.47 -25.63 -28.90
N PRO A 535 5.12 -25.96 -27.76
CA PRO A 535 6.31 -26.76 -27.74
C PRO A 535 6.00 -28.22 -28.11
N GLY A 536 6.94 -28.91 -28.79
CA GLY A 536 6.84 -30.33 -29.02
C GLY A 536 7.23 -31.15 -27.78
N GLN A 537 8.03 -30.58 -26.89
CA GLN A 537 8.46 -31.20 -25.64
C GLN A 537 8.79 -30.12 -24.59
N VAL A 538 8.45 -30.40 -23.34
CA VAL A 538 8.92 -29.66 -22.16
C VAL A 538 9.80 -30.56 -21.32
N LYS A 539 10.96 -30.06 -20.87
CA LYS A 539 11.90 -30.80 -20.02
C LYS A 539 12.17 -30.04 -18.73
N LEU A 540 12.32 -30.79 -17.64
CA LEU A 540 12.87 -30.34 -16.37
C LEU A 540 14.22 -31.04 -16.16
N GLY A 541 15.30 -30.28 -16.28
CA GLY A 541 16.63 -30.86 -16.48
C GLY A 541 16.67 -31.71 -17.78
N ASP A 542 17.02 -33.00 -17.68
CA ASP A 542 16.98 -33.91 -18.81
C ASP A 542 15.69 -34.75 -18.89
N ALA A 543 14.85 -34.72 -17.86
CA ALA A 543 13.61 -35.47 -17.81
C ALA A 543 12.49 -34.77 -18.59
N ALA A 544 11.73 -35.54 -19.37
CA ALA A 544 10.54 -35.03 -20.03
C ALA A 544 9.42 -34.78 -19.00
N VAL A 545 8.80 -33.61 -19.06
CA VAL A 545 7.62 -33.27 -18.26
C VAL A 545 6.39 -33.78 -19.01
N PRO A 546 5.48 -34.53 -18.37
CA PRO A 546 4.28 -35.01 -19.02
C PRO A 546 3.35 -33.89 -19.47
N GLU A 547 2.84 -33.98 -20.69
CA GLU A 547 1.78 -33.11 -21.16
C GLU A 547 0.43 -33.49 -20.53
N ARG A 548 -0.40 -32.50 -20.26
CA ARG A 548 -1.78 -32.64 -19.77
C ARG A 548 -2.76 -32.10 -20.81
N GLU A 549 -3.88 -32.77 -20.95
CA GLU A 549 -4.88 -32.40 -21.97
C GLU A 549 -5.70 -31.16 -21.57
N THR A 550 -5.90 -30.98 -20.26
CA THR A 550 -6.74 -29.91 -19.73
C THR A 550 -6.07 -29.25 -18.54
N ARG A 551 -6.54 -28.05 -18.19
CA ARG A 551 -6.14 -27.34 -16.99
C ARG A 551 -6.41 -28.17 -15.73
N ASP A 552 -7.59 -28.76 -15.61
CA ASP A 552 -7.97 -29.56 -14.45
C ASP A 552 -7.03 -30.76 -14.24
N SER A 553 -6.62 -31.41 -15.34
CA SER A 553 -5.66 -32.52 -15.27
C SER A 553 -4.25 -32.06 -14.90
N LEU A 554 -3.89 -30.81 -15.17
CA LEU A 554 -2.65 -30.19 -14.71
C LEU A 554 -2.74 -29.88 -13.21
N ASP A 555 -3.81 -29.30 -12.74
CA ASP A 555 -3.99 -28.83 -11.35
C ASP A 555 -3.89 -29.96 -10.31
N VAL A 556 -4.29 -31.18 -10.66
CA VAL A 556 -4.17 -32.36 -9.79
C VAL A 556 -2.84 -33.11 -9.94
N ALA A 557 -1.97 -32.66 -10.83
CA ALA A 557 -0.69 -33.34 -11.11
C ALA A 557 0.43 -32.81 -10.20
N ALA A 558 1.31 -33.69 -9.72
CA ALA A 558 2.52 -33.29 -9.02
C ALA A 558 3.54 -32.60 -9.95
N SER A 559 3.50 -32.90 -11.25
CA SER A 559 4.27 -32.26 -12.31
C SER A 559 3.58 -32.47 -13.65
N GLY A 560 3.65 -31.51 -14.52
CA GLY A 560 3.03 -31.54 -15.84
C GLY A 560 3.12 -30.20 -16.54
N TRP A 561 2.75 -30.20 -17.83
CA TRP A 561 2.56 -28.96 -18.56
C TRP A 561 1.28 -29.01 -19.42
N TRP A 562 0.73 -27.84 -19.69
CA TRP A 562 -0.48 -27.64 -20.49
C TRP A 562 -0.38 -26.34 -21.29
N MET A 563 -0.88 -26.33 -22.53
CA MET A 563 -0.92 -25.14 -23.39
C MET A 563 -2.27 -24.43 -23.26
N ASP A 564 -2.26 -23.26 -22.69
CA ASP A 564 -3.37 -22.33 -22.73
C ASP A 564 -3.35 -21.55 -24.05
N THR A 565 -4.17 -21.98 -24.99
CA THR A 565 -4.23 -21.35 -26.32
C THR A 565 -4.93 -19.99 -26.28
N ALA A 566 -5.84 -19.75 -25.33
CA ALA A 566 -6.53 -18.49 -25.17
C ALA A 566 -5.60 -17.39 -24.64
N ARG A 567 -4.70 -17.77 -23.74
CA ARG A 567 -3.69 -16.84 -23.17
C ARG A 567 -2.35 -16.90 -23.89
N GLN A 568 -2.21 -17.77 -24.92
CA GLN A 568 -0.91 -18.04 -25.57
C GLN A 568 0.21 -18.27 -24.55
N ALA A 569 -0.01 -19.14 -23.58
CA ALA A 569 0.93 -19.43 -22.52
C ALA A 569 1.04 -20.93 -22.26
N VAL A 570 2.25 -21.40 -21.99
CA VAL A 570 2.47 -22.76 -21.49
C VAL A 570 2.58 -22.72 -19.97
N TRP A 571 1.72 -23.49 -19.32
CA TRP A 571 1.71 -23.67 -17.89
C TRP A 571 2.51 -24.91 -17.52
N VAL A 572 3.41 -24.78 -16.54
CA VAL A 572 4.25 -25.89 -16.07
C VAL A 572 4.25 -25.90 -14.55
N ILE A 573 3.92 -27.05 -13.96
CA ILE A 573 4.07 -27.27 -12.51
C ILE A 573 5.44 -27.88 -12.25
N VAL A 574 6.26 -27.17 -11.48
CA VAL A 574 7.57 -27.60 -11.02
C VAL A 574 7.50 -27.86 -9.50
N PRO A 575 7.80 -29.08 -9.02
CA PRO A 575 7.76 -29.39 -7.61
C PRO A 575 8.84 -28.62 -6.82
N PRO A 576 8.70 -28.52 -5.49
CA PRO A 576 9.72 -27.93 -4.63
C PRO A 576 11.08 -28.61 -4.82
N SER A 577 12.15 -27.81 -4.82
CA SER A 577 13.52 -28.31 -4.95
C SER A 577 14.53 -27.34 -4.29
N PRO A 578 15.44 -27.83 -3.46
CA PRO A 578 16.51 -27.00 -2.89
C PRO A 578 17.63 -26.70 -3.91
N SER A 579 17.63 -27.40 -5.05
CA SER A 579 18.63 -27.27 -6.10
C SER A 579 18.13 -26.42 -7.27
N PRO A 580 19.03 -25.83 -8.07
CA PRO A 580 18.66 -25.12 -9.29
C PRO A 580 17.80 -25.96 -10.23
N GLN A 581 16.82 -25.33 -10.83
CA GLN A 581 15.90 -25.94 -11.79
C GLN A 581 16.12 -25.31 -13.16
N HIS A 582 16.01 -26.14 -14.20
CA HIS A 582 16.14 -25.74 -15.60
C HIS A 582 15.00 -26.32 -16.42
N ILE A 583 14.11 -25.47 -16.89
CA ILE A 583 12.96 -25.80 -17.71
C ILE A 583 13.26 -25.38 -19.14
N ARG A 584 13.13 -26.32 -20.08
CA ARG A 584 13.35 -26.11 -21.51
C ARG A 584 12.08 -26.44 -22.29
N PHE A 585 11.66 -25.52 -23.12
CA PHE A 585 10.56 -25.68 -24.07
C PHE A 585 11.18 -25.87 -25.46
N LEU A 586 11.00 -27.01 -26.06
CA LEU A 586 11.66 -27.41 -27.30
C LEU A 586 10.64 -27.50 -28.44
N TRP A 587 10.95 -26.87 -29.56
CA TRP A 587 10.15 -27.07 -30.79
C TRP A 587 10.71 -28.23 -31.61
N PRO A 588 9.83 -28.91 -32.41
CA PRO A 588 10.24 -29.96 -33.32
C PRO A 588 11.23 -29.46 -34.36
#